data_111d3559a79dc5ca8ba7e81eaa385c3b
#
_entry.id   111d3559a79dc5ca8ba7e81eaa385c3b
#
_cell.length_a   1.000
_cell.length_b   1.000
_cell.length_c   1.000
_cell.angle_alpha   90.00
_cell.angle_beta   90.00
_cell.angle_gamma   90.00
#
_symmetry.space_group_name_H-M   'P 1'
#
loop_
_entity.id
_entity.type
_entity.pdbx_description
1 polymer ?
#
loop_
_entity_poly.entity_id
_entity_poly.type
_entity_poly.pdbx_seq_one_letter_code
_entity_poly.pdbx_strand_id
1 'polypeptide(L)'
;KLVQKPHYGMRVEGREFNKRLCLAAIYISYIDQRDDFPGNQFNSNDLLMIQNISQILENVMVKYQISMSEVSVQNFIIVIFVSLKRIKQGILLKATEEMIIDISRWTDSVVAVELAKQIHKHLGIEMSDQEIVSLSIHLASKRIIRNFDESIHRIIKDFDVNQIVNTMLVNIQSQWHIDFSNDNELRDYLLLHLIP
;
A
#
# COMPACT_ATOMS: atom_id res chain seq x y z
N LYS A 1 8.68 15.76 5.12
CA LYS A 1 9.83 16.60 5.48
C LYS A 1 10.14 16.41 6.96
N LEU A 2 11.43 16.18 7.29
CA LEU A 2 11.92 16.21 8.68
C LEU A 2 12.17 17.66 9.09
N VAL A 3 11.59 18.06 10.22
CA VAL A 3 11.77 19.40 10.79
C VAL A 3 12.31 19.25 12.20
N GLN A 4 13.47 19.85 12.46
CA GLN A 4 14.06 19.87 13.77
C GLN A 4 13.48 21.04 14.57
N LYS A 5 12.96 20.79 15.77
CA LYS A 5 12.54 21.82 16.71
C LYS A 5 13.54 21.86 17.86
N PRO A 6 14.19 23.02 18.12
CA PRO A 6 15.05 23.18 19.27
C PRO A 6 14.31 22.76 20.56
N HIS A 7 14.94 21.95 21.38
CA HIS A 7 14.42 21.40 22.64
C HIS A 7 13.25 20.38 22.53
N TYR A 8 12.69 20.13 21.32
CA TYR A 8 11.54 19.22 21.11
C TYR A 8 11.86 18.02 20.22
N GLY A 9 13.10 17.90 19.73
CA GLY A 9 13.51 16.81 18.86
C GLY A 9 13.09 17.01 17.40
N MET A 10 12.97 15.89 16.66
CA MET A 10 12.61 15.89 15.23
C MET A 10 11.11 15.61 15.04
N ARG A 11 10.49 16.38 14.16
CA ARG A 11 9.09 16.21 13.74
C ARG A 11 9.02 15.87 12.25
N VAL A 12 8.17 14.89 11.91
CA VAL A 12 7.83 14.59 10.52
C VAL A 12 6.63 15.44 10.10
N GLU A 13 6.82 16.29 9.10
CA GLU A 13 5.75 17.10 8.50
C GLU A 13 5.42 16.61 7.09
N GLY A 14 4.13 16.62 6.74
CA GLY A 14 3.62 16.18 5.44
C GLY A 14 2.19 15.68 5.53
N ARG A 15 1.65 15.24 4.39
CA ARG A 15 0.33 14.61 4.31
C ARG A 15 0.33 13.33 5.14
N GLU A 16 -0.79 13.00 5.77
CA GLU A 16 -0.90 11.81 6.63
C GLU A 16 -0.62 10.52 5.86
N PHE A 17 -1.08 10.42 4.62
CA PHE A 17 -0.78 9.30 3.74
C PHE A 17 0.73 9.03 3.63
N ASN A 18 1.53 10.06 3.32
CA ASN A 18 2.99 9.93 3.20
C ASN A 18 3.66 9.60 4.55
N LYS A 19 3.11 10.08 5.66
CA LYS A 19 3.60 9.70 7.00
C LYS A 19 3.38 8.22 7.28
N ARG A 20 2.22 7.67 6.89
CA ARG A 20 1.93 6.25 7.05
C ARG A 20 2.81 5.37 6.18
N LEU A 21 3.08 5.77 4.93
CA LEU A 21 4.03 5.07 4.07
C LEU A 21 5.43 5.03 4.69
N CYS A 22 5.90 6.16 5.20
CA CYS A 22 7.19 6.26 5.88
C CYS A 22 7.24 5.35 7.12
N LEU A 23 6.19 5.35 7.95
CA LEU A 23 6.10 4.48 9.12
C LEU A 23 6.09 3.00 8.73
N ALA A 24 5.31 2.62 7.72
CA ALA A 24 5.26 1.25 7.22
C ALA A 24 6.64 0.81 6.71
N ALA A 25 7.33 1.65 5.92
CA ALA A 25 8.67 1.36 5.43
C ALA A 25 9.69 1.16 6.58
N ILE A 26 9.59 1.96 7.64
CA ILE A 26 10.42 1.80 8.84
C ILE A 26 10.14 0.43 9.50
N TYR A 27 8.87 0.07 9.73
CA TYR A 27 8.54 -1.23 10.32
C TYR A 27 9.00 -2.40 9.44
N ILE A 28 8.81 -2.32 8.12
CA ILE A 28 9.24 -3.34 7.16
C ILE A 28 10.78 -3.49 7.21
N SER A 29 11.52 -2.39 7.15
CA SER A 29 13.00 -2.44 7.20
C SER A 29 13.54 -3.05 8.50
N TYR A 30 12.82 -2.89 9.60
CA TYR A 30 13.19 -3.53 10.87
C TYR A 30 12.90 -5.04 10.88
N ILE A 31 11.85 -5.48 10.20
CA ILE A 31 11.52 -6.91 10.06
C ILE A 31 12.56 -7.58 9.17
N ASP A 32 12.95 -6.97 8.05
CA ASP A 32 13.90 -7.54 7.08
C ASP A 32 15.34 -7.64 7.62
N GLN A 33 15.72 -6.80 8.59
CA GLN A 33 17.09 -6.77 9.13
C GLN A 33 17.36 -7.77 10.26
N ARG A 34 16.37 -8.53 10.71
CA ARG A 34 16.51 -9.47 11.83
C ARG A 34 15.83 -10.79 11.50
N ASP A 35 16.59 -11.87 11.69
CA ASP A 35 16.09 -13.26 11.61
C ASP A 35 15.01 -13.56 12.66
N ASP A 36 14.92 -12.73 13.71
CA ASP A 36 13.90 -12.80 14.75
C ASP A 36 12.97 -11.58 14.69
N PHE A 37 11.68 -11.82 14.73
CA PHE A 37 10.64 -10.78 14.86
C PHE A 37 11.04 -9.79 15.96
N PRO A 38 11.09 -8.47 15.73
CA PRO A 38 11.65 -7.52 16.69
C PRO A 38 10.74 -7.39 17.92
N GLY A 39 10.96 -8.26 18.90
CA GLY A 39 10.17 -8.33 20.13
C GLY A 39 10.16 -7.05 20.97
N ASN A 40 11.03 -6.07 20.66
CA ASN A 40 11.12 -4.82 21.42
C ASN A 40 10.40 -3.63 20.78
N GLN A 41 9.90 -3.74 19.54
CA GLN A 41 9.22 -2.63 18.84
C GLN A 41 7.71 -2.81 18.76
N PHE A 42 7.23 -4.03 18.83
CA PHE A 42 5.82 -4.37 18.91
C PHE A 42 5.51 -4.83 20.33
N ASN A 43 4.58 -4.17 20.99
CA ASN A 43 4.06 -4.68 22.25
C ASN A 43 3.09 -5.86 21.98
N SER A 44 2.69 -6.58 23.03
CA SER A 44 1.81 -7.75 22.89
C SER A 44 0.50 -7.45 22.18
N ASN A 45 -0.06 -6.23 22.35
CA ASN A 45 -1.28 -5.80 21.67
C ASN A 45 -1.03 -5.54 20.18
N ASP A 46 0.15 -5.04 19.81
CA ASP A 46 0.54 -4.83 18.42
C ASP A 46 0.68 -6.17 17.70
N LEU A 47 1.32 -7.15 18.32
CA LEU A 47 1.47 -8.51 17.77
C LEU A 47 0.12 -9.19 17.57
N LEU A 48 -0.78 -9.10 18.55
CA LEU A 48 -2.13 -9.63 18.44
C LEU A 48 -2.91 -8.95 17.31
N MET A 49 -2.76 -7.63 17.16
CA MET A 49 -3.40 -6.89 16.07
C MET A 49 -2.87 -7.35 14.70
N ILE A 50 -1.56 -7.49 14.54
CA ILE A 50 -0.91 -7.99 13.31
C ILE A 50 -1.43 -9.39 12.98
N GLN A 51 -1.49 -10.29 13.96
CA GLN A 51 -2.00 -11.65 13.78
C GLN A 51 -3.48 -11.64 13.31
N ASN A 52 -4.32 -10.82 13.92
CA ASN A 52 -5.72 -10.69 13.50
C ASN A 52 -5.83 -10.12 12.07
N ILE A 53 -5.01 -9.12 11.72
CA ILE A 53 -4.98 -8.57 10.36
C ILE A 53 -4.57 -9.65 9.36
N SER A 54 -3.54 -10.46 9.67
CA SER A 54 -3.09 -11.56 8.82
C SER A 54 -4.22 -12.55 8.55
N GLN A 55 -4.93 -12.97 9.58
CA GLN A 55 -6.05 -13.92 9.44
C GLN A 55 -7.21 -13.33 8.62
N ILE A 56 -7.55 -12.04 8.85
CA ILE A 56 -8.60 -11.35 8.08
C ILE A 56 -8.19 -11.26 6.61
N LEU A 57 -6.95 -10.84 6.34
CA LEU A 57 -6.44 -10.70 4.97
C LEU A 57 -6.44 -12.04 4.23
N GLU A 58 -5.96 -13.11 4.86
CA GLU A 58 -5.95 -14.46 4.29
C GLU A 58 -7.36 -14.91 3.89
N ASN A 59 -8.33 -14.75 4.79
CA ASN A 59 -9.73 -15.11 4.51
C ASN A 59 -10.32 -14.31 3.34
N VAL A 60 -10.00 -13.02 3.26
CA VAL A 60 -10.45 -12.16 2.15
C VAL A 60 -9.77 -12.54 0.85
N MET A 61 -8.46 -12.82 0.86
CA MET A 61 -7.72 -13.26 -0.32
C MET A 61 -8.28 -14.57 -0.89
N VAL A 62 -8.57 -15.56 -0.03
CA VAL A 62 -9.19 -16.82 -0.44
C VAL A 62 -10.58 -16.57 -1.04
N LYS A 63 -11.43 -15.78 -0.37
CA LYS A 63 -12.79 -15.48 -0.82
C LYS A 63 -12.83 -14.82 -2.21
N TYR A 64 -11.90 -13.90 -2.47
CA TYR A 64 -11.85 -13.13 -3.72
C TYR A 64 -10.83 -13.66 -4.74
N GLN A 65 -10.20 -14.82 -4.45
CA GLN A 65 -9.20 -15.47 -5.31
C GLN A 65 -8.05 -14.53 -5.69
N ILE A 66 -7.56 -13.74 -4.71
CA ILE A 66 -6.46 -12.81 -4.91
C ILE A 66 -5.14 -13.53 -4.63
N SER A 67 -4.18 -13.35 -5.54
CA SER A 67 -2.82 -13.84 -5.38
C SER A 67 -1.86 -12.66 -5.15
N MET A 68 -1.04 -12.77 -4.12
CA MET A 68 0.06 -11.85 -3.81
C MET A 68 1.31 -12.68 -3.50
N SER A 69 2.50 -12.10 -3.72
CA SER A 69 3.72 -12.70 -3.19
C SER A 69 3.73 -12.66 -1.66
N GLU A 70 4.45 -13.56 -1.02
CA GLU A 70 4.57 -13.59 0.44
C GLU A 70 5.06 -12.25 1.00
N VAL A 71 6.09 -11.65 0.37
CA VAL A 71 6.60 -10.33 0.72
C VAL A 71 5.53 -9.25 0.59
N SER A 72 4.72 -9.29 -0.48
CA SER A 72 3.61 -8.34 -0.66
C SER A 72 2.54 -8.48 0.41
N VAL A 73 2.22 -9.70 0.83
CA VAL A 73 1.27 -9.97 1.92
C VAL A 73 1.79 -9.40 3.23
N GLN A 74 3.05 -9.69 3.59
CA GLN A 74 3.68 -9.18 4.80
C GLN A 74 3.71 -7.65 4.84
N ASN A 75 4.13 -7.02 3.75
CA ASN A 75 4.17 -5.57 3.63
C ASN A 75 2.76 -4.95 3.73
N PHE A 76 1.75 -5.59 3.15
CA PHE A 76 0.38 -5.09 3.21
C PHE A 76 -0.20 -5.21 4.61
N ILE A 77 0.09 -6.28 5.35
CA ILE A 77 -0.27 -6.41 6.76
C ILE A 77 0.27 -5.24 7.57
N ILE A 78 1.54 -4.85 7.36
CA ILE A 78 2.16 -3.72 8.07
C ILE A 78 1.51 -2.39 7.68
N VAL A 79 1.17 -2.19 6.41
CA VAL A 79 0.44 -0.99 5.95
C VAL A 79 -0.93 -0.89 6.66
N ILE A 80 -1.69 -1.99 6.71
CA ILE A 80 -2.97 -2.03 7.44
C ILE A 80 -2.76 -1.75 8.93
N PHE A 81 -1.79 -2.41 9.56
CA PHE A 81 -1.45 -2.20 10.96
C PHE A 81 -1.16 -0.73 11.29
N VAL A 82 -0.30 -0.07 10.51
CA VAL A 82 0.00 1.36 10.67
C VAL A 82 -1.26 2.20 10.53
N SER A 83 -2.09 1.93 9.53
CA SER A 83 -3.36 2.63 9.32
C SER A 83 -4.28 2.50 10.52
N LEU A 84 -4.47 1.29 11.04
CA LEU A 84 -5.33 1.05 12.21
C LEU A 84 -4.79 1.71 13.49
N LYS A 85 -3.47 1.73 13.68
CA LYS A 85 -2.86 2.47 14.80
C LYS A 85 -3.15 3.96 14.71
N ARG A 86 -3.06 4.54 13.51
CA ARG A 86 -3.33 5.97 13.29
C ARG A 86 -4.80 6.30 13.49
N ILE A 87 -5.72 5.45 13.01
CA ILE A 87 -7.16 5.59 13.23
C ILE A 87 -7.48 5.56 14.73
N LYS A 88 -6.92 4.61 15.49
CA LYS A 88 -7.09 4.56 16.96
C LYS A 88 -6.57 5.80 17.69
N GLN A 89 -5.63 6.53 17.11
CA GLN A 89 -5.14 7.81 17.62
C GLN A 89 -6.01 9.01 17.19
N GLY A 90 -7.11 8.77 16.46
CA GLY A 90 -7.98 9.82 15.89
C GLY A 90 -7.36 10.57 14.71
N ILE A 91 -6.32 10.00 14.09
CA ILE A 91 -5.61 10.61 12.96
C ILE A 91 -6.08 9.94 11.69
N LEU A 92 -7.03 10.58 11.01
CA LEU A 92 -7.68 10.07 9.81
C LEU A 92 -7.03 10.63 8.54
N LEU A 93 -7.13 9.87 7.45
CA LEU A 93 -6.78 10.36 6.11
C LEU A 93 -7.80 11.43 5.67
N LYS A 94 -7.26 12.46 5.03
CA LYS A 94 -8.06 13.47 4.32
C LYS A 94 -7.84 13.25 2.84
N ALA A 95 -8.88 12.83 2.12
CA ALA A 95 -8.82 12.71 0.68
C ALA A 95 -9.37 13.97 0.01
N THR A 96 -8.92 14.22 -1.21
CA THR A 96 -9.62 15.12 -2.13
C THR A 96 -10.80 14.35 -2.74
N GLU A 97 -11.92 15.02 -2.98
CA GLU A 97 -13.14 14.40 -3.55
C GLU A 97 -12.87 13.68 -4.90
N GLU A 98 -11.90 14.15 -5.66
CA GLU A 98 -11.46 13.55 -6.93
C GLU A 98 -10.89 12.13 -6.78
N MET A 99 -10.17 11.85 -5.69
CA MET A 99 -9.65 10.50 -5.42
C MET A 99 -10.74 9.48 -5.10
N ILE A 100 -11.86 9.92 -4.52
CA ILE A 100 -12.95 9.02 -4.10
C ILE A 100 -13.76 8.51 -5.29
N ILE A 101 -13.98 9.37 -6.30
CA ILE A 101 -14.91 9.10 -7.41
C ILE A 101 -14.35 8.03 -8.36
N ASP A 102 -13.05 8.02 -8.63
CA ASP A 102 -12.44 7.11 -9.61
C ASP A 102 -12.20 5.69 -9.05
N ILE A 103 -11.93 5.57 -7.77
CA ILE A 103 -11.57 4.28 -7.14
C ILE A 103 -12.80 3.42 -6.83
N SER A 104 -13.98 4.03 -6.62
CA SER A 104 -15.22 3.28 -6.36
C SER A 104 -15.65 2.34 -7.51
N ARG A 105 -15.04 2.50 -8.70
CA ARG A 105 -15.30 1.68 -9.89
C ARG A 105 -14.37 0.47 -10.03
N TRP A 106 -13.40 0.29 -9.13
CA TRP A 106 -12.42 -0.79 -9.25
C TRP A 106 -12.85 -2.06 -8.55
N THR A 107 -12.47 -3.19 -9.12
CA THR A 107 -12.68 -4.51 -8.50
C THR A 107 -12.01 -4.57 -7.11
N ASP A 108 -10.87 -3.90 -6.96
CA ASP A 108 -10.13 -3.84 -5.70
C ASP A 108 -10.86 -3.03 -4.63
N SER A 109 -11.77 -2.11 -5.00
CA SER A 109 -12.60 -1.38 -4.04
C SER A 109 -13.59 -2.31 -3.31
N VAL A 110 -14.14 -3.30 -3.99
CA VAL A 110 -15.04 -4.29 -3.38
C VAL A 110 -14.29 -5.12 -2.34
N VAL A 111 -13.05 -5.49 -2.65
CA VAL A 111 -12.18 -6.26 -1.73
C VAL A 111 -11.76 -5.39 -0.55
N ALA A 112 -11.41 -4.14 -0.77
CA ALA A 112 -11.05 -3.20 0.30
C ALA A 112 -12.24 -2.90 1.22
N VAL A 113 -13.46 -2.77 0.68
CA VAL A 113 -14.69 -2.64 1.47
C VAL A 113 -14.94 -3.89 2.33
N GLU A 114 -14.75 -5.07 1.77
CA GLU A 114 -14.90 -6.32 2.54
C GLU A 114 -13.84 -6.40 3.63
N LEU A 115 -12.59 -6.07 3.32
CA LEU A 115 -11.50 -6.02 4.29
C LEU A 115 -11.83 -5.06 5.45
N ALA A 116 -12.32 -3.86 5.15
CA ALA A 116 -12.75 -2.89 6.15
C ALA A 116 -13.91 -3.41 7.02
N LYS A 117 -14.90 -4.11 6.43
CA LYS A 117 -16.00 -4.77 7.16
C LYS A 117 -15.49 -5.84 8.12
N GLN A 118 -14.56 -6.68 7.67
CA GLN A 118 -13.97 -7.72 8.51
C GLN A 118 -13.11 -7.12 9.64
N ILE A 119 -12.37 -6.06 9.37
CA ILE A 119 -11.62 -5.30 10.37
C ILE A 119 -12.58 -4.73 11.42
N HIS A 120 -13.66 -4.09 11.00
CA HIS A 120 -14.65 -3.56 11.94
C HIS A 120 -15.25 -4.69 12.80
N LYS A 121 -15.64 -5.80 12.19
CA LYS A 121 -16.24 -6.94 12.88
C LYS A 121 -15.32 -7.56 13.94
N HIS A 122 -14.04 -7.75 13.63
CA HIS A 122 -13.11 -8.49 14.48
C HIS A 122 -12.28 -7.60 15.41
N LEU A 123 -12.01 -6.35 15.01
CA LEU A 123 -11.16 -5.41 15.77
C LEU A 123 -11.91 -4.21 16.32
N GLY A 124 -13.21 -4.03 15.96
CA GLY A 124 -14.03 -2.90 16.40
C GLY A 124 -13.55 -1.55 15.87
N ILE A 125 -12.75 -1.53 14.78
CA ILE A 125 -12.21 -0.29 14.22
C ILE A 125 -12.99 0.03 12.94
N GLU A 126 -13.63 1.19 12.93
CA GLU A 126 -14.33 1.70 11.76
C GLU A 126 -13.35 2.44 10.84
N MET A 127 -13.42 2.17 9.54
CA MET A 127 -12.61 2.81 8.52
C MET A 127 -13.49 3.75 7.69
N SER A 128 -13.04 4.99 7.52
CA SER A 128 -13.70 5.95 6.64
C SER A 128 -13.53 5.57 5.16
N ASP A 129 -14.33 6.19 4.27
CA ASP A 129 -14.21 5.99 2.83
C ASP A 129 -12.79 6.27 2.33
N GLN A 130 -12.11 7.28 2.89
CA GLN A 130 -10.74 7.64 2.54
C GLN A 130 -9.73 6.55 2.92
N GLU A 131 -9.97 5.87 4.03
CA GLU A 131 -9.15 4.74 4.47
C GLU A 131 -9.37 3.53 3.55
N ILE A 132 -10.62 3.28 3.15
CA ILE A 132 -10.96 2.21 2.20
C ILE A 132 -10.34 2.47 0.83
N VAL A 133 -10.38 3.72 0.36
CA VAL A 133 -9.69 4.16 -0.86
C VAL A 133 -8.19 3.90 -0.77
N SER A 134 -7.57 4.25 0.34
CA SER A 134 -6.14 3.98 0.57
C SER A 134 -5.83 2.48 0.51
N LEU A 135 -6.66 1.65 1.14
CA LEU A 135 -6.52 0.18 1.05
C LEU A 135 -6.64 -0.33 -0.38
N SER A 136 -7.58 0.22 -1.16
CA SER A 136 -7.78 -0.17 -2.57
C SER A 136 -6.54 0.10 -3.40
N ILE A 137 -5.92 1.27 -3.23
CA ILE A 137 -4.66 1.65 -3.91
C ILE A 137 -3.54 0.67 -3.56
N HIS A 138 -3.36 0.38 -2.26
CA HIS A 138 -2.34 -0.55 -1.81
C HIS A 138 -2.60 -1.97 -2.30
N LEU A 139 -3.86 -2.40 -2.36
CA LEU A 139 -4.24 -3.71 -2.86
C LEU A 139 -3.91 -3.83 -4.35
N ALA A 140 -4.30 -2.83 -5.15
CA ALA A 140 -4.02 -2.79 -6.58
C ALA A 140 -2.51 -2.85 -6.89
N SER A 141 -1.69 -2.15 -6.12
CA SER A 141 -0.23 -2.11 -6.31
C SER A 141 0.51 -3.41 -5.92
N LYS A 142 -0.13 -4.32 -5.18
CA LYS A 142 0.50 -5.54 -4.64
C LYS A 142 -0.02 -6.83 -5.23
N ARG A 143 -1.17 -6.77 -5.89
CA ARG A 143 -1.80 -7.92 -6.51
C ARG A 143 -1.05 -8.35 -7.76
N ILE A 144 -0.89 -9.66 -7.96
CA ILE A 144 -0.44 -10.21 -9.24
C ILE A 144 -1.64 -10.12 -10.19
N ILE A 145 -1.62 -9.12 -11.07
CA ILE A 145 -2.70 -8.89 -12.03
C ILE A 145 -2.38 -9.66 -13.31
N ARG A 146 -3.24 -10.61 -13.67
CA ARG A 146 -3.13 -11.33 -14.95
C ARG A 146 -3.76 -10.59 -16.12
N ASN A 147 -4.66 -9.62 -15.84
CA ASN A 147 -5.29 -8.77 -16.85
C ASN A 147 -5.46 -7.36 -16.30
N PHE A 148 -4.87 -6.39 -16.96
CA PHE A 148 -4.97 -4.97 -16.61
C PHE A 148 -6.32 -4.40 -17.06
N ASP A 149 -7.03 -3.72 -16.16
CA ASP A 149 -8.22 -2.96 -16.49
C ASP A 149 -7.80 -1.55 -17.00
N GLU A 150 -8.49 -1.06 -18.05
CA GLU A 150 -8.25 0.27 -18.67
C GLU A 150 -8.35 1.44 -17.66
N SER A 151 -9.00 1.22 -16.52
CA SER A 151 -9.14 2.22 -15.46
C SER A 151 -7.81 2.60 -14.81
N ILE A 152 -6.86 1.67 -14.71
CA ILE A 152 -5.51 1.92 -14.16
C ILE A 152 -4.71 2.85 -15.07
N HIS A 153 -4.86 2.70 -16.38
CA HIS A 153 -4.20 3.58 -17.35
C HIS A 153 -4.57 5.06 -17.21
N ARG A 154 -5.77 5.40 -16.69
CA ARG A 154 -6.18 6.80 -16.50
C ARG A 154 -5.48 7.47 -15.34
N ILE A 155 -5.26 6.73 -14.23
CA ILE A 155 -4.56 7.27 -13.05
C ILE A 155 -3.09 7.46 -13.33
N ILE A 156 -2.49 6.57 -14.11
CA ILE A 156 -1.09 6.66 -14.52
C ILE A 156 -0.84 7.92 -15.36
N LYS A 157 -1.86 8.43 -16.08
CA LYS A 157 -1.73 9.66 -16.89
C LYS A 157 -1.45 10.92 -16.08
N ASP A 158 -1.95 10.99 -14.85
CA ASP A 158 -1.80 12.19 -14.00
C ASP A 158 -0.46 12.23 -13.25
N PHE A 159 0.32 11.15 -13.29
CA PHE A 159 1.66 11.10 -12.77
C PHE A 159 2.66 10.93 -13.93
N ASP A 160 3.77 11.63 -13.90
CA ASP A 160 4.87 11.56 -14.87
C ASP A 160 5.57 10.17 -14.91
N VAL A 161 4.89 9.15 -14.35
CA VAL A 161 5.40 7.77 -14.19
C VAL A 161 5.62 7.11 -15.55
N ASN A 162 4.78 7.41 -16.55
CA ASN A 162 4.95 6.92 -17.91
C ASN A 162 6.28 7.33 -18.52
N GLN A 163 6.71 8.57 -18.27
CA GLN A 163 7.99 9.07 -18.76
C GLN A 163 9.16 8.38 -18.04
N ILE A 164 9.02 8.14 -16.75
CA ILE A 164 10.02 7.42 -15.96
C ILE A 164 10.17 5.99 -16.47
N VAL A 165 9.07 5.24 -16.63
CA VAL A 165 9.09 3.87 -17.14
C VAL A 165 9.69 3.81 -18.55
N ASN A 166 9.30 4.71 -19.45
CA ASN A 166 9.87 4.77 -20.79
C ASN A 166 11.39 4.99 -20.73
N THR A 167 11.84 5.92 -19.90
CA THR A 167 13.26 6.21 -19.73
C THR A 167 14.01 4.99 -19.16
N MET A 168 13.42 4.27 -18.21
CA MET A 168 14.00 3.04 -17.67
C MET A 168 14.14 1.96 -18.76
N LEU A 169 13.11 1.70 -19.54
CA LEU A 169 13.14 0.67 -20.59
C LEU A 169 14.14 1.03 -21.69
N VAL A 170 14.21 2.30 -22.11
CA VAL A 170 15.21 2.79 -23.08
C VAL A 170 16.63 2.63 -22.53
N ASN A 171 16.87 2.94 -21.28
CA ASN A 171 18.18 2.78 -20.65
C ASN A 171 18.60 1.30 -20.56
N ILE A 172 17.68 0.40 -20.23
CA ILE A 172 17.95 -1.05 -20.23
C ILE A 172 18.32 -1.51 -21.62
N GLN A 173 17.57 -1.11 -22.65
CA GLN A 173 17.87 -1.45 -24.03
C GLN A 173 19.24 -0.94 -24.47
N SER A 174 19.60 0.30 -24.12
CA SER A 174 20.86 0.93 -24.51
C SER A 174 22.08 0.30 -23.82
N GLN A 175 21.95 -0.08 -22.55
CA GLN A 175 23.09 -0.58 -21.76
C GLN A 175 23.25 -2.10 -21.85
N TRP A 176 22.17 -2.83 -21.94
CA TRP A 176 22.18 -4.29 -21.82
C TRP A 176 21.74 -5.00 -23.11
N HIS A 177 21.33 -4.21 -24.13
CA HIS A 177 20.84 -4.72 -25.43
C HIS A 177 19.63 -5.67 -25.33
N ILE A 178 18.82 -5.51 -24.25
CA ILE A 178 17.58 -6.24 -24.04
C ILE A 178 16.42 -5.30 -24.37
N ASP A 179 15.59 -5.69 -25.33
CA ASP A 179 14.45 -4.90 -25.77
C ASP A 179 13.16 -5.41 -25.11
N PHE A 180 12.59 -4.58 -24.22
CA PHE A 180 11.30 -4.80 -23.58
C PHE A 180 10.20 -3.88 -24.13
N SER A 181 10.40 -3.24 -25.29
CA SER A 181 9.44 -2.26 -25.84
C SER A 181 8.06 -2.87 -26.12
N ASN A 182 7.98 -4.17 -26.39
CA ASN A 182 6.75 -4.91 -26.67
C ASN A 182 6.21 -5.69 -25.46
N ASP A 183 6.90 -5.63 -24.32
CA ASP A 183 6.45 -6.31 -23.10
C ASP A 183 5.50 -5.39 -22.30
N ASN A 184 4.23 -5.44 -22.70
CA ASN A 184 3.18 -4.63 -22.05
C ASN A 184 2.98 -5.04 -20.59
N GLU A 185 3.14 -6.31 -20.26
CA GLU A 185 2.96 -6.83 -18.90
C GLU A 185 4.03 -6.25 -17.96
N LEU A 186 5.31 -6.30 -18.36
CA LEU A 186 6.40 -5.66 -17.61
C LEU A 186 6.20 -4.16 -17.46
N ARG A 187 5.79 -3.49 -18.56
CA ARG A 187 5.52 -2.05 -18.55
C ARG A 187 4.46 -1.70 -17.50
N ASP A 188 3.35 -2.42 -17.51
CA ASP A 188 2.23 -2.21 -16.61
C ASP A 188 2.62 -2.48 -15.15
N TYR A 189 3.42 -3.52 -14.89
CA TYR A 189 4.00 -3.78 -13.58
C TYR A 189 4.86 -2.62 -13.08
N LEU A 190 5.74 -2.10 -13.92
CA LEU A 190 6.61 -0.96 -13.55
C LEU A 190 5.78 0.29 -13.25
N LEU A 191 4.74 0.57 -14.05
CA LEU A 191 3.83 1.68 -13.82
C LEU A 191 3.15 1.59 -12.45
N LEU A 192 2.64 0.41 -12.07
CA LEU A 192 2.02 0.20 -10.77
C LEU A 192 2.98 0.35 -9.59
N HIS A 193 4.20 -0.13 -9.74
CA HIS A 193 5.20 -0.10 -8.66
C HIS A 193 5.78 1.29 -8.41
N LEU A 194 5.73 2.18 -9.41
CA LEU A 194 6.24 3.54 -9.31
C LEU A 194 5.18 4.57 -8.90
N ILE A 195 3.90 4.16 -8.80
CA ILE A 195 2.87 4.99 -8.17
C ILE A 195 3.15 4.99 -6.66
N PRO A 196 3.38 6.16 -6.06
CA PRO A 196 3.70 6.27 -4.64
C PRO A 196 2.55 5.85 -3.72
#